data_2140f66d476d8e0af0709840deb71e5b
#
_entry.id   2140f66d476d8e0af0709840deb71e5b
#
_cell.length_a   1.000
_cell.length_b   1.000
_cell.length_c   1.000
_cell.angle_alpha   90.00
_cell.angle_beta   90.00
_cell.angle_gamma   90.00
#
_symmetry.space_group_name_H-M   'P 1'
#
loop_
_entity.id
_entity.type
_entity.pdbx_description
1 polymer ?
#
loop_
_entity_poly.entity_id
_entity_poly.type
_entity_poly.pdbx_seq_one_letter_code
_entity_poly.pdbx_strand_id
1 'polypeptide(L)'
;MIRKKVGFIGSGYMGFGMAKNLIKNFDVYVIAHKNRDPINKLVNLGAKEILNYNDLLNNNLDCLMMCVTNTPVAVSVAEMIAPIIKEKLLIIDLTTHDKLGTTKMKNIFHSKKITYTVNPV
;
A
#
# COMPACT_ATOMS: atom_id res chain seq x y z
N MET A 1 18.88 -11.90 10.63
CA MET A 1 18.67 -10.84 9.62
C MET A 1 17.30 -10.22 9.81
N ILE A 2 17.24 -8.89 9.87
CA ILE A 2 15.96 -8.17 10.00
C ILE A 2 15.30 -8.08 8.64
N ARG A 3 14.06 -8.57 8.54
CA ARG A 3 13.29 -8.45 7.30
C ARG A 3 12.69 -7.05 7.18
N LYS A 4 12.70 -6.51 5.98
CA LYS A 4 12.05 -5.24 5.69
C LYS A 4 10.53 -5.40 5.79
N LYS A 5 9.85 -4.33 6.22
CA LYS A 5 8.40 -4.32 6.40
C LYS A 5 7.74 -3.57 5.25
N VAL A 6 6.81 -4.23 4.59
CA VAL A 6 6.07 -3.65 3.47
C VAL A 6 4.58 -3.67 3.78
N GLY A 7 3.95 -2.49 3.75
CA GLY A 7 2.49 -2.41 3.78
C GLY A 7 1.96 -2.54 2.37
N PHE A 8 0.82 -3.21 2.20
CA PHE A 8 0.24 -3.41 0.89
C PHE A 8 -1.26 -3.06 0.93
N ILE A 9 -1.65 -2.11 0.11
CA ILE A 9 -3.05 -1.68 -0.02
C ILE A 9 -3.54 -2.10 -1.41
N GLY A 10 -4.56 -2.94 -1.44
CA GLY A 10 -5.14 -3.46 -2.66
C GLY A 10 -4.96 -4.97 -2.75
N SER A 11 -6.07 -5.66 -3.02
CA SER A 11 -6.10 -7.13 -2.99
C SER A 11 -6.77 -7.73 -4.22
N GLY A 12 -6.83 -7.00 -5.34
CA GLY A 12 -7.28 -7.53 -6.63
C GLY A 12 -6.25 -8.52 -7.18
N TYR A 13 -6.52 -9.09 -8.37
CA TYR A 13 -5.65 -10.13 -8.93
C TYR A 13 -4.17 -9.73 -9.00
N MET A 14 -3.88 -8.54 -9.51
CA MET A 14 -2.49 -8.09 -9.64
C MET A 14 -1.88 -7.81 -8.26
N GLY A 15 -2.61 -7.11 -7.41
CA GLY A 15 -2.16 -6.82 -6.06
C GLY A 15 -1.91 -8.09 -5.26
N PHE A 16 -2.79 -9.07 -5.36
CA PHE A 16 -2.62 -10.36 -4.70
C PHE A 16 -1.34 -11.07 -5.15
N GLY A 17 -1.11 -11.14 -6.46
CA GLY A 17 0.09 -11.80 -7.00
C GLY A 17 1.37 -11.15 -6.52
N MET A 18 1.41 -9.83 -6.48
CA MET A 18 2.57 -9.08 -6.01
C MET A 18 2.80 -9.27 -4.52
N ALA A 19 1.75 -9.16 -3.70
CA ALA A 19 1.83 -9.37 -2.26
C ALA A 19 2.31 -10.79 -1.94
N LYS A 20 1.78 -11.79 -2.65
CA LYS A 20 2.19 -13.18 -2.51
C LYS A 20 3.70 -13.35 -2.73
N ASN A 21 4.24 -12.69 -3.76
CA ASN A 21 5.67 -12.77 -4.03
C ASN A 21 6.51 -12.05 -2.98
N LEU A 22 6.02 -10.93 -2.47
CA LEU A 22 6.72 -10.16 -1.45
C LEU A 22 6.87 -10.93 -0.13
N ILE A 23 5.89 -11.76 0.23
CA ILE A 23 5.91 -12.53 1.48
C ILE A 23 7.17 -13.41 1.59
N LYS A 24 7.72 -13.84 0.49
CA LYS A 24 8.92 -14.70 0.48
C LYS A 24 10.14 -14.02 1.10
N ASN A 25 10.25 -12.70 0.97
CA ASN A 25 11.45 -11.96 1.38
C ASN A 25 11.19 -10.80 2.35
N PHE A 26 9.92 -10.43 2.55
CA PHE A 26 9.54 -9.26 3.36
C PHE A 26 8.46 -9.64 4.36
N ASP A 27 8.38 -8.87 5.44
CA ASP A 27 7.23 -8.93 6.33
C ASP A 27 6.14 -8.07 5.70
N VAL A 28 5.08 -8.70 5.22
CA VAL A 28 4.01 -8.01 4.49
C VAL A 28 2.81 -7.80 5.40
N TYR A 29 2.35 -6.56 5.46
CA TYR A 29 1.17 -6.15 6.21
C TYR A 29 0.08 -5.76 5.22
N VAL A 30 -1.08 -6.40 5.31
CA VAL A 30 -2.21 -6.13 4.43
C VAL A 30 -3.36 -5.52 5.21
N ILE A 31 -4.09 -4.62 4.57
CA ILE A 31 -5.25 -3.98 5.21
C ILE A 31 -6.48 -4.88 5.03
N ALA A 32 -7.28 -4.96 6.09
CA ALA A 32 -8.53 -5.73 6.05
C ALA A 32 -9.46 -5.20 4.94
N HIS A 33 -10.09 -6.10 4.23
CA HIS A 33 -10.97 -5.78 3.12
C HIS A 33 -12.25 -6.63 3.19
N LYS A 34 -13.34 -6.11 2.63
CA LYS A 34 -14.62 -6.83 2.61
C LYS A 34 -14.52 -8.16 1.86
N ASN A 35 -13.79 -8.18 0.76
CA ASN A 35 -13.51 -9.43 0.05
C ASN A 35 -12.44 -10.21 0.79
N ARG A 36 -12.86 -11.25 1.51
CA ARG A 36 -12.00 -11.99 2.41
C ARG A 36 -11.10 -12.99 1.70
N ASP A 37 -11.44 -13.45 0.51
CA ASP A 37 -10.68 -14.50 -0.17
C ASP A 37 -9.21 -14.16 -0.35
N PRO A 38 -8.82 -13.05 -0.99
CA PRO A 38 -7.41 -12.74 -1.15
C PRO A 38 -6.73 -12.44 0.19
N ILE A 39 -7.41 -11.79 1.13
CA ILE A 39 -6.84 -11.50 2.44
C ILE A 39 -6.54 -12.79 3.20
N ASN A 40 -7.49 -13.71 3.24
CA ASN A 40 -7.30 -15.00 3.93
C ASN A 40 -6.16 -15.81 3.31
N LYS A 41 -6.06 -15.83 1.99
CA LYS A 41 -4.97 -16.52 1.30
C LYS A 41 -3.61 -15.91 1.64
N LEU A 42 -3.51 -14.58 1.67
CA LEU A 42 -2.26 -13.91 2.01
C LEU A 42 -1.86 -14.15 3.45
N VAL A 43 -2.82 -14.12 4.38
CA VAL A 43 -2.56 -14.41 5.79
C VAL A 43 -2.07 -15.85 5.95
N ASN A 44 -2.67 -16.80 5.25
CA ASN A 44 -2.23 -18.20 5.27
C ASN A 44 -0.80 -18.37 4.73
N LEU A 45 -0.36 -17.48 3.86
CA LEU A 45 1.00 -17.49 3.32
C LEU A 45 2.01 -16.73 4.19
N GLY A 46 1.55 -16.04 5.23
CA GLY A 46 2.42 -15.35 6.16
C GLY A 46 2.23 -13.86 6.29
N ALA A 47 1.32 -13.25 5.53
CA ALA A 47 1.02 -11.82 5.68
C ALA A 47 0.31 -11.55 7.00
N LYS A 48 0.50 -10.36 7.54
CA LYS A 48 -0.19 -9.91 8.76
C LYS A 48 -1.33 -8.99 8.37
N GLU A 49 -2.52 -9.29 8.85
CA GLU A 49 -3.69 -8.48 8.58
C GLU A 49 -3.81 -7.35 9.60
N ILE A 50 -4.00 -6.13 9.10
CA ILE A 50 -4.17 -4.93 9.91
C ILE A 50 -5.57 -4.38 9.64
N LEU A 51 -6.26 -3.92 10.67
CA LEU A 51 -7.67 -3.54 10.58
C LEU A 51 -7.89 -2.11 10.08
N ASN A 52 -6.93 -1.21 10.26
CA ASN A 52 -7.09 0.19 9.88
C ASN A 52 -5.76 0.82 9.46
N TYR A 53 -5.83 1.99 8.82
CA TYR A 53 -4.64 2.66 8.32
C TYR A 53 -3.73 3.19 9.42
N ASN A 54 -4.28 3.63 10.55
CA ASN A 54 -3.45 4.08 11.67
C ASN A 54 -2.54 2.97 12.16
N ASP A 55 -3.09 1.78 12.36
CA ASP A 55 -2.31 0.63 12.81
C ASP A 55 -1.31 0.20 11.75
N LEU A 56 -1.70 0.24 10.48
CA LEU A 56 -0.79 -0.09 9.39
C LEU A 56 0.44 0.83 9.40
N LEU A 57 0.23 2.12 9.49
CA LEU A 57 1.30 3.10 9.44
C LEU A 57 2.13 3.16 10.72
N ASN A 58 1.61 2.64 11.82
CA ASN A 58 2.35 2.56 13.08
C ASN A 58 3.29 1.36 13.17
N ASN A 59 3.37 0.55 12.13
CA ASN A 59 4.24 -0.63 12.11
C ASN A 59 5.68 -0.36 11.65
N ASN A 60 6.08 0.89 11.53
CA ASN A 60 7.43 1.27 11.07
C ASN A 60 7.74 0.65 9.71
N LEU A 61 6.87 0.90 8.75
CA LEU A 61 7.03 0.35 7.40
C LEU A 61 8.25 0.94 6.70
N ASP A 62 9.00 0.11 5.99
CA ASP A 62 10.05 0.56 5.11
C ASP A 62 9.47 1.08 3.79
N CYS A 63 8.33 0.53 3.38
CA CYS A 63 7.68 0.88 2.13
C CYS A 63 6.18 0.61 2.22
N LEU A 64 5.39 1.43 1.55
CA LEU A 64 3.96 1.20 1.37
C LEU A 64 3.68 1.08 -0.12
N MET A 65 3.09 -0.04 -0.52
CA MET A 65 2.71 -0.26 -1.91
C MET A 65 1.20 -0.19 -2.06
N MET A 66 0.76 0.44 -3.12
CA MET A 66 -0.66 0.59 -3.46
C MET A 66 -0.92 -0.02 -4.83
N CYS A 67 -1.96 -0.85 -4.92
CA CYS A 67 -2.43 -1.37 -6.21
C CYS A 67 -3.94 -1.48 -6.13
N VAL A 68 -4.62 -0.36 -6.36
CA VAL A 68 -6.08 -0.27 -6.24
C VAL A 68 -6.73 -0.16 -7.61
N THR A 69 -8.06 -0.17 -7.65
CA THR A 69 -8.83 -0.34 -8.87
C THR A 69 -8.67 0.81 -9.86
N ASN A 70 -8.66 2.05 -9.36
CA ASN A 70 -8.65 3.25 -10.22
C ASN A 70 -8.20 4.48 -9.44
N THR A 71 -8.08 5.59 -10.14
CA THR A 71 -7.65 6.85 -9.53
C THR A 71 -8.58 7.36 -8.42
N PRO A 72 -9.91 7.36 -8.55
CA PRO A 72 -10.77 7.81 -7.44
C PRO A 72 -10.55 7.03 -6.15
N VAL A 73 -10.38 5.72 -6.24
CA VAL A 73 -10.08 4.89 -5.06
C VAL A 73 -8.72 5.24 -4.48
N ALA A 74 -7.71 5.39 -5.35
CA ALA A 74 -6.36 5.76 -4.91
C ALA A 74 -6.34 7.13 -4.22
N VAL A 75 -7.05 8.11 -4.76
CA VAL A 75 -7.17 9.44 -4.16
C VAL A 75 -7.84 9.36 -2.79
N SER A 76 -8.91 8.60 -2.66
CA SER A 76 -9.60 8.41 -1.39
C SER A 76 -8.67 7.83 -0.33
N VAL A 77 -7.91 6.80 -0.68
CA VAL A 77 -6.92 6.20 0.22
C VAL A 77 -5.83 7.21 0.58
N ALA A 78 -5.29 7.90 -0.41
CA ALA A 78 -4.23 8.88 -0.20
C ALA A 78 -4.66 10.01 0.75
N GLU A 79 -5.88 10.50 0.60
CA GLU A 79 -6.42 11.54 1.48
C GLU A 79 -6.57 11.06 2.92
N MET A 80 -6.84 9.77 3.12
CA MET A 80 -6.92 9.21 4.46
C MET A 80 -5.56 8.98 5.10
N ILE A 81 -4.55 8.56 4.33
CA ILE A 81 -3.27 8.17 4.91
C ILE A 81 -2.25 9.30 4.97
N ALA A 82 -2.27 10.26 4.04
CA ALA A 82 -1.28 11.33 4.02
C ALA A 82 -1.19 12.11 5.34
N PRO A 83 -2.32 12.50 5.98
CA PRO A 83 -2.27 13.26 7.22
C PRO A 83 -1.70 12.48 8.41
N ILE A 84 -1.73 11.15 8.37
CA ILE A 84 -1.31 10.32 9.50
C ILE A 84 0.08 9.71 9.33
N ILE A 85 0.78 10.02 8.24
CA ILE A 85 2.16 9.59 8.04
C ILE A 85 3.08 10.47 8.89
N LYS A 86 3.75 9.86 9.87
CA LYS A 86 4.61 10.57 10.83
C LYS A 86 6.08 10.44 10.53
N GLU A 87 6.49 9.31 9.97
CA GLU A 87 7.88 8.99 9.68
C GLU A 87 8.14 9.04 8.18
N LYS A 88 9.42 9.08 7.80
CA LYS A 88 9.77 8.99 6.39
C LYS A 88 9.25 7.70 5.80
N LEU A 89 8.56 7.80 4.66
CA LEU A 89 7.92 6.66 4.03
C LEU A 89 8.07 6.73 2.52
N LEU A 90 8.48 5.61 1.93
CA LEU A 90 8.45 5.42 0.48
C LEU A 90 7.10 4.83 0.11
N ILE A 91 6.38 5.50 -0.79
CA ILE A 91 5.11 5.00 -1.32
C ILE A 91 5.31 4.65 -2.80
N ILE A 92 5.07 3.40 -3.13
CA ILE A 92 5.12 2.91 -4.51
C ILE A 92 3.68 2.65 -4.95
N ASP A 93 3.22 3.45 -5.90
CA ASP A 93 1.86 3.33 -6.43
C ASP A 93 1.89 2.57 -7.75
N LEU A 94 1.29 1.39 -7.73
CA LEU A 94 1.23 0.49 -8.88
C LEU A 94 -0.08 0.65 -9.65
N THR A 95 -0.95 1.53 -9.18
CA THR A 95 -2.22 1.82 -9.84
C THR A 95 -1.98 2.57 -11.13
N THR A 96 -2.74 2.22 -12.18
CA THR A 96 -2.66 2.95 -13.45
C THR A 96 -3.45 4.25 -13.34
N HIS A 97 -2.76 5.36 -13.57
CA HIS A 97 -3.35 6.69 -13.60
C HIS A 97 -3.09 7.36 -14.94
N ASP A 98 -4.01 8.23 -15.36
CA ASP A 98 -3.70 9.16 -16.42
C ASP A 98 -2.82 10.30 -15.86
N LYS A 99 -2.41 11.22 -16.74
CA LYS A 99 -1.52 12.32 -16.36
C LYS A 99 -2.12 13.20 -15.26
N LEU A 100 -3.41 13.48 -15.36
CA LEU A 100 -4.11 14.32 -14.39
C LEU A 100 -4.21 13.62 -13.04
N GLY A 101 -4.54 12.33 -13.05
CA GLY A 101 -4.59 11.52 -11.83
C GLY A 101 -3.25 11.42 -11.13
N THR A 102 -2.17 11.23 -11.89
CA THR A 102 -0.82 11.20 -11.34
C THR A 102 -0.46 12.53 -10.65
N THR A 103 -0.79 13.64 -11.29
CA THR A 103 -0.55 14.97 -10.71
C THR A 103 -1.32 15.13 -9.40
N LYS A 104 -2.59 14.70 -9.37
CA LYS A 104 -3.42 14.78 -8.18
C LYS A 104 -2.83 13.97 -7.03
N MET A 105 -2.37 12.76 -7.32
CA MET A 105 -1.75 11.90 -6.30
C MET A 105 -0.46 12.52 -5.76
N LYS A 106 0.38 13.07 -6.63
CA LYS A 106 1.61 13.75 -6.21
C LYS A 106 1.32 14.94 -5.30
N ASN A 107 0.26 15.69 -5.59
CA ASN A 107 -0.12 16.83 -4.75
C ASN A 107 -0.58 16.38 -3.36
N ILE A 108 -1.34 15.29 -3.27
CA ILE A 108 -1.81 14.76 -1.98
C ILE A 108 -0.62 14.32 -1.13
N PHE A 109 0.35 13.64 -1.73
CA PHE A 109 1.53 13.15 -1.03
C PHE A 109 2.70 14.14 -1.00
N HIS A 110 2.44 15.41 -1.27
CA HIS A 110 3.48 16.44 -1.24
C HIS A 110 3.90 16.73 0.20
N SER A 111 5.02 16.13 0.63
CA SER A 111 5.55 16.26 1.97
C SER A 111 7.03 15.85 1.96
N LYS A 112 7.83 16.47 2.82
CA LYS A 112 9.25 16.09 2.98
C LYS A 112 9.42 14.67 3.53
N LYS A 113 8.38 14.15 4.21
CA LYS A 113 8.42 12.81 4.80
C LYS A 113 8.08 11.72 3.80
N ILE A 114 7.47 12.08 2.67
CA ILE A 114 6.94 11.10 1.72
C ILE A 114 7.72 11.15 0.42
N THR A 115 8.23 10.00 0.00
CA THR A 115 8.73 9.80 -1.36
C THR A 115 7.67 8.98 -2.09
N TYR A 116 7.02 9.61 -3.06
CA TYR A 116 5.95 8.97 -3.83
C TYR A 116 6.41 8.70 -5.25
N THR A 117 6.26 7.47 -5.70
CA THR A 117 6.63 7.08 -7.06
C THR A 117 5.50 6.28 -7.68
N VAL A 118 5.27 6.47 -8.98
CA VAL A 118 4.24 5.78 -9.76
C VAL A 118 4.93 4.79 -10.68
N ASN A 119 4.59 3.50 -10.51
CA ASN A 119 5.17 2.43 -11.31
C ASN A 119 4.04 1.50 -11.76
N PRO A 120 3.24 1.92 -12.76
CA PRO A 120 2.09 1.12 -13.19
C PRO A 120 2.52 -0.23 -13.74
N VAL A 121 1.73 -1.22 -13.44
CA VAL A 121 1.94 -2.61 -13.91
C VAL A 121 1.13 -2.92 -15.14
#